data_7386ba0ea05b0b36773c57dc4fa3dc35
#
_entry.id   7386ba0ea05b0b36773c57dc4fa3dc35
#
_cell.length_a   1.000
_cell.length_b   1.000
_cell.length_c   1.000
_cell.angle_alpha   90.00
_cell.angle_beta   90.00
_cell.angle_gamma   90.00
#
_symmetry.space_group_name_H-M   'P 1'
#
loop_
_entity.id
_entity.type
_entity.pdbx_description
1 polymer ?
#
loop_
_entity_poly.entity_id
_entity_poly.type
_entity_poly.pdbx_seq_one_letter_code
_entity_poly.pdbx_strand_id
1 'polypeptide(L)'
;MQIHDLSMPVDTGHFRWPIERGKRGDFEQGSAFESTWMQTSCHGFTHMDAACHMVPGGKTTSELELSRVVGRAAVIDLSDIEPMQQISATLLAERAAHLK
;
A
#
# COMPACT_ATOMS: atom_id res chain seq x y z
N MET A 1 13.44 -17.74 -11.41
CA MET A 1 12.79 -16.92 -10.38
C MET A 1 11.49 -16.40 -10.97
N GLN A 2 10.37 -16.56 -10.29
CA GLN A 2 9.08 -16.01 -10.71
C GLN A 2 8.80 -14.78 -9.84
N ILE A 3 8.41 -13.68 -10.46
CA ILE A 3 8.10 -12.42 -9.79
C ILE A 3 6.63 -12.11 -10.04
N HIS A 4 5.91 -11.79 -8.97
CA HIS A 4 4.52 -11.35 -9.03
C HIS A 4 4.43 -9.94 -8.47
N ASP A 5 3.96 -8.99 -9.29
CA ASP A 5 3.62 -7.65 -8.84
C ASP A 5 2.20 -7.69 -8.25
N LEU A 6 2.10 -7.39 -6.96
CA LEU A 6 0.83 -7.33 -6.22
C LEU A 6 0.36 -5.89 -6.03
N SER A 7 1.04 -4.92 -6.64
CA SER A 7 0.69 -3.50 -6.50
C SER A 7 -0.60 -3.17 -7.25
N MET A 8 -1.47 -2.43 -6.61
CA MET A 8 -2.63 -1.85 -7.26
C MET A 8 -2.17 -0.75 -8.24
N PRO A 9 -2.67 -0.72 -9.50
CA PRO A 9 -2.36 0.36 -10.42
C PRO A 9 -2.76 1.72 -9.85
N VAL A 10 -1.88 2.71 -10.03
CA VAL A 10 -2.16 4.09 -9.61
C VAL A 10 -3.03 4.75 -10.69
N ASP A 11 -4.30 4.95 -10.39
CA ASP A 11 -5.27 5.56 -11.28
C ASP A 11 -5.59 7.00 -10.84
N THR A 12 -5.37 7.96 -11.73
CA THR A 12 -5.64 9.38 -11.47
C THR A 12 -7.12 9.70 -11.28
N GLY A 13 -8.00 8.86 -11.84
CA GLY A 13 -9.46 8.99 -11.73
C GLY A 13 -10.08 8.21 -10.56
N HIS A 14 -9.28 7.66 -9.66
CA HIS A 14 -9.80 6.83 -8.58
C HIS A 14 -10.73 7.61 -7.65
N PHE A 15 -11.98 7.14 -7.45
CA PHE A 15 -13.03 7.87 -6.74
C PHE A 15 -12.70 8.19 -5.27
N ARG A 16 -11.95 7.33 -4.59
CA ARG A 16 -11.61 7.47 -3.18
C ARG A 16 -10.27 8.18 -2.95
N TRP A 17 -9.32 8.02 -3.88
CA TRP A 17 -7.97 8.56 -3.78
C TRP A 17 -7.62 9.37 -5.03
N PRO A 18 -8.22 10.55 -5.19
CA PRO A 18 -7.94 11.40 -6.34
C PRO A 18 -6.46 11.80 -6.34
N ILE A 19 -5.89 11.89 -7.53
CA ILE A 19 -4.52 12.32 -7.73
C ILE A 19 -4.52 13.60 -8.53
N GLU A 20 -3.92 14.63 -7.96
CA GLU A 20 -3.53 15.81 -8.71
C GLU A 20 -2.11 15.61 -9.27
N ARG A 21 -1.90 15.98 -10.52
CA ARG A 21 -0.60 15.87 -11.16
C ARG A 21 -0.36 16.99 -12.16
N GLY A 22 0.91 17.28 -12.40
CA GLY A 22 1.33 18.22 -13.44
C GLY A 22 2.78 18.01 -13.78
N LYS A 23 3.24 18.66 -14.86
CA LYS A 23 4.64 18.62 -15.28
C LYS A 23 5.42 19.80 -14.67
N ARG A 24 6.65 19.53 -14.20
CA ARG A 24 7.64 20.56 -13.85
C ARG A 24 8.62 20.80 -14.98
N GLY A 25 8.95 19.77 -15.75
CA GLY A 25 9.71 19.83 -16.96
C GLY A 25 8.98 19.07 -18.05
N ASP A 26 9.04 19.55 -19.28
CA ASP A 26 8.36 18.99 -20.44
C ASP A 26 9.21 19.24 -21.69
N PHE A 27 9.62 18.19 -22.38
CA PHE A 27 10.38 18.28 -23.62
C PHE A 27 9.61 19.04 -24.71
N GLU A 28 8.28 18.88 -24.78
CA GLU A 28 7.44 19.58 -25.76
C GLU A 28 7.43 21.09 -25.53
N GLN A 29 7.74 21.54 -24.31
CA GLN A 29 7.87 22.94 -23.94
C GLN A 29 9.32 23.42 -23.87
N GLY A 30 10.27 22.64 -24.41
CA GLY A 30 11.68 23.02 -24.53
C GLY A 30 12.49 22.80 -23.24
N SER A 31 11.98 22.10 -22.26
CA SER A 31 12.76 21.73 -21.06
C SER A 31 13.84 20.70 -21.39
N ALA A 32 14.96 20.73 -20.68
CA ALA A 32 16.05 19.76 -20.83
C ALA A 32 15.72 18.39 -20.19
N PHE A 33 14.60 18.26 -19.52
CA PHE A 33 14.17 17.03 -18.83
C PHE A 33 12.64 16.96 -18.78
N GLU A 34 12.13 15.76 -18.56
CA GLU A 34 10.71 15.54 -18.24
C GLU A 34 10.57 15.15 -16.78
N SER A 35 9.67 15.79 -16.05
CA SER A 35 9.38 15.53 -14.65
C SER A 35 7.92 15.77 -14.34
N THR A 36 7.31 14.82 -13.66
CA THR A 36 5.92 14.91 -13.17
C THR A 36 5.91 15.04 -11.66
N TRP A 37 5.13 15.97 -11.15
CA TRP A 37 4.77 15.99 -9.74
C TRP A 37 3.40 15.36 -9.54
N MET A 38 3.16 14.80 -8.35
CA MET A 38 1.85 14.30 -7.97
C MET A 38 1.53 14.64 -6.51
N GLN A 39 0.26 14.83 -6.23
CA GLN A 39 -0.28 14.96 -4.88
C GLN A 39 -1.38 13.92 -4.70
N THR A 40 -1.28 13.12 -3.64
CA THR A 40 -2.23 12.06 -3.31
C THR A 40 -2.22 11.79 -1.82
N SER A 41 -3.24 11.08 -1.33
CA SER A 41 -3.24 10.56 0.04
C SER A 41 -2.15 9.51 0.22
N CYS A 42 -1.43 9.56 1.35
CA CYS A 42 -0.49 8.51 1.74
C CYS A 42 -1.17 7.16 2.00
N HIS A 43 -2.48 7.14 2.23
CA HIS A 43 -3.30 5.93 2.36
C HIS A 43 -3.99 5.52 1.05
N GLY A 44 -3.53 6.04 -0.08
CA GLY A 44 -4.03 5.65 -1.39
C GLY A 44 -3.24 4.48 -1.98
N PHE A 45 -3.93 3.63 -2.75
CA PHE A 45 -3.34 2.52 -3.50
C PHE A 45 -2.58 1.51 -2.61
N THR A 46 -1.62 0.79 -3.15
CA THR A 46 -0.81 -0.17 -2.38
C THR A 46 0.19 0.58 -1.52
N HIS A 47 0.05 0.45 -0.23
CA HIS A 47 0.87 1.14 0.76
C HIS A 47 1.00 0.32 2.05
N MET A 48 1.76 0.81 2.98
CA MET A 48 1.93 0.23 4.31
C MET A 48 1.55 1.28 5.36
N ASP A 49 0.71 0.88 6.31
CA ASP A 49 0.37 1.70 7.46
C ASP A 49 1.40 1.56 8.58
N ALA A 50 1.80 2.68 9.14
CA ALA A 50 2.57 2.70 10.37
C ALA A 50 1.66 2.58 11.61
N ALA A 51 2.21 2.15 12.73
CA ALA A 51 1.45 2.04 13.98
C ALA A 51 0.83 3.39 14.41
N CYS A 52 1.50 4.51 14.13
CA CYS A 52 0.99 5.85 14.44
C CYS A 52 -0.32 6.21 13.72
N HIS A 53 -0.69 5.47 12.66
CA HIS A 53 -1.97 5.68 11.98
C HIS A 53 -3.17 5.43 12.89
N MET A 54 -3.10 4.40 13.73
CA MET A 54 -4.21 3.99 14.61
C MET A 54 -3.90 4.11 16.11
N VAL A 55 -2.62 4.26 16.48
CA VAL A 55 -2.17 4.27 17.87
C VAL A 55 -1.50 5.60 18.17
N PRO A 56 -2.07 6.46 19.04
CA PRO A 56 -1.42 7.69 19.45
C PRO A 56 -0.02 7.43 20.03
N GLY A 57 0.98 8.13 19.50
CA GLY A 57 2.39 7.91 19.90
C GLY A 57 3.03 6.64 19.32
N GLY A 58 2.33 5.93 18.44
CA GLY A 58 2.88 4.78 17.71
C GLY A 58 4.01 5.17 16.77
N LYS A 59 4.85 4.18 16.43
CA LYS A 59 6.00 4.37 15.52
C LYS A 59 5.55 4.78 14.13
N THR A 60 6.34 5.63 13.48
CA THR A 60 6.21 6.01 12.08
C THR A 60 6.84 4.97 11.16
N THR A 61 6.62 5.09 9.85
CA THR A 61 7.25 4.20 8.86
C THR A 61 8.77 4.31 8.85
N SER A 62 9.34 5.47 9.16
CA SER A 62 10.79 5.68 9.25
C SER A 62 11.45 4.97 10.44
N GLU A 63 10.66 4.58 11.43
CA GLU A 63 11.13 3.84 12.61
C GLU A 63 10.88 2.33 12.49
N LEU A 64 10.34 1.87 11.36
CA LEU A 64 10.09 0.45 11.11
C LEU A 64 11.36 -0.24 10.62
N GLU A 65 11.72 -1.34 11.28
CA GLU A 65 12.83 -2.17 10.83
C GLU A 65 12.47 -2.88 9.51
N LEU A 66 13.33 -2.76 8.50
CA LEU A 66 13.10 -3.34 7.17
C LEU A 66 12.94 -4.87 7.20
N SER A 67 13.56 -5.56 8.15
CA SER A 67 13.40 -7.00 8.38
C SER A 67 11.94 -7.42 8.65
N ARG A 68 11.08 -6.50 9.05
CA ARG A 68 9.65 -6.76 9.27
C ARG A 68 8.82 -6.69 8.00
N VAL A 69 9.34 -6.09 6.93
CA VAL A 69 8.64 -5.88 5.66
C VAL A 69 9.32 -6.57 4.47
N VAL A 70 10.48 -7.15 4.70
CA VAL A 70 11.22 -7.94 3.70
C VAL A 70 11.56 -9.30 4.31
N GLY A 71 11.10 -10.39 3.71
CA GLY A 71 11.37 -11.72 4.22
C GLY A 71 10.41 -12.78 3.68
N ARG A 72 10.38 -13.92 4.33
CA ARG A 72 9.38 -14.96 4.03
C ARG A 72 7.99 -14.46 4.38
N ALA A 73 7.05 -14.67 3.49
CA ALA A 73 5.66 -14.30 3.68
C ALA A 73 4.75 -15.53 3.57
N ALA A 74 3.60 -15.45 4.21
CA ALA A 74 2.52 -16.41 4.06
C ALA A 74 1.26 -15.68 3.61
N VAL A 75 0.45 -16.35 2.81
CA VAL A 75 -0.85 -15.84 2.36
C VAL A 75 -1.94 -16.53 3.17
N ILE A 76 -2.78 -15.74 3.82
CA ILE A 76 -3.99 -16.21 4.48
C ILE A 76 -5.16 -15.89 3.54
N ASP A 77 -5.83 -16.94 3.06
CA ASP A 77 -6.97 -16.78 2.17
C ASP A 77 -8.22 -16.33 2.96
N LEU A 78 -8.74 -15.17 2.61
CA LEU A 78 -9.95 -14.55 3.14
C LEU A 78 -10.93 -14.17 2.03
N SER A 79 -10.83 -14.81 0.85
CA SER A 79 -11.63 -14.47 -0.33
C SER A 79 -13.13 -14.76 -0.19
N ASP A 80 -13.51 -15.54 0.82
CA ASP A 80 -14.88 -15.94 1.13
C ASP A 80 -15.58 -15.06 2.18
N ILE A 81 -14.91 -14.05 2.74
CA ILE A 81 -15.55 -13.12 3.66
C ILE A 81 -16.37 -12.05 2.91
N GLU A 82 -17.44 -11.61 3.54
CA GLU A 82 -18.31 -10.60 2.97
C GLU A 82 -17.65 -9.20 2.99
N PRO A 83 -17.98 -8.34 2.01
CA PRO A 83 -17.55 -6.94 2.05
C PRO A 83 -17.91 -6.25 3.37
N MET A 84 -16.97 -5.51 3.94
CA MET A 84 -17.09 -4.82 5.23
C MET A 84 -17.19 -5.74 6.47
N GLN A 85 -17.07 -7.04 6.31
CA GLN A 85 -17.01 -7.97 7.44
C GLN A 85 -15.75 -7.72 8.27
N GLN A 86 -15.92 -7.70 9.58
CA GLN A 86 -14.80 -7.54 10.50
C GLN A 86 -13.93 -8.81 10.54
N ILE A 87 -12.63 -8.63 10.34
CA ILE A 87 -11.64 -9.71 10.44
C ILE A 87 -11.17 -9.79 11.90
N SER A 88 -11.70 -10.77 12.65
CA SER A 88 -11.33 -10.98 14.05
C SER A 88 -10.00 -11.74 14.19
N ALA A 89 -9.38 -11.60 15.36
CA ALA A 89 -8.18 -12.39 15.71
C ALA A 89 -8.46 -13.91 15.68
N THR A 90 -9.66 -14.34 16.08
CA THR A 90 -10.09 -15.74 16.04
C THR A 90 -10.13 -16.25 14.60
N LEU A 91 -10.78 -15.52 13.68
CA LEU A 91 -10.83 -15.88 12.27
C LEU A 91 -9.42 -15.99 11.66
N LEU A 92 -8.56 -15.03 11.95
CA LEU A 92 -7.17 -15.07 11.46
C LEU A 92 -6.41 -16.28 12.01
N ALA A 93 -6.56 -16.60 13.29
CA ALA A 93 -5.90 -17.76 13.89
C ALA A 93 -6.37 -19.08 13.28
N GLU A 94 -7.67 -19.23 13.01
CA GLU A 94 -8.24 -20.41 12.35
C GLU A 94 -7.69 -20.56 10.92
N ARG A 95 -7.68 -19.47 10.14
CA ARG A 95 -7.18 -19.49 8.75
C ARG A 95 -5.67 -19.66 8.66
N ALA A 96 -4.92 -19.22 9.65
CA ALA A 96 -3.47 -19.36 9.74
C ALA A 96 -3.02 -20.69 10.39
N ALA A 97 -3.91 -21.57 10.83
CA ALA A 97 -3.56 -22.80 11.55
C ALA A 97 -2.62 -23.75 10.79
N HIS A 98 -2.58 -23.65 9.46
CA HIS A 98 -1.67 -24.43 8.58
C HIS A 98 -0.27 -23.82 8.47
N LEU A 99 -0.06 -22.58 8.94
CA LEU A 99 1.22 -21.88 8.92
C LEU A 99 1.99 -22.23 10.19
N LYS A 100 2.76 -23.30 10.16
CA LYS A 100 3.61 -23.75 11.26
C LYS A 100 5.10 -23.59 10.93
#